data_17418087a798c8f87b0965c15f3e28d9
#
_entry.id   17418087a798c8f87b0965c15f3e28d9
#
_cell.length_a   1.000
_cell.length_b   1.000
_cell.length_c   1.000
_cell.angle_alpha   90.00
_cell.angle_beta   90.00
_cell.angle_gamma   90.00
#
_symmetry.space_group_name_H-M   'P 1'
#
loop_
_entity.id
_entity.type
_entity.pdbx_description
1 polymer ?
#
loop_
_entity_poly.entity_id
_entity_poly.type
_entity_poly.pdbx_seq_one_letter_code
_entity_poly.pdbx_strand_id
1 'polypeptide(L)'
;MSMKLRTANTALACLACLLQATLSSWTAEMPGIEKVEVGRNRAIYVNGKPFFPIMAWLQEPRNFPTIGSCRMNTVAGYWPRSGGTRDVREYLNLVEKAGLYGVVPFDERLKGHPALLGYIHGDEPDLPQRISDAVVEPAQNLRINPETPLWKLVDGDVFSWSVLDPLEGASVTVKLKEPVTVRRLAVWLTISEGLSVAREVAFEANGKELLRATLAPKRGQQKFDLPHRVTFTQLTLRILSVNPAKNVWGSLREIEGFDKDGKNVLLSPPRTVPRSSPGHVLEHYRVIKKSDSSRPVFVTLTGHFHPFFNKYNADQLKMYPEYIKAADVVGFDIYPIYGWNKPEWIHLVHEGTELLVEMAGPRPVYAWIETSKGSRWTGELAEQKDVKPTHIRAEVWMAICRGATAIGYFTHVWKPGYSQFGVPAANREAITQINAQVTRLAPAILGDEPERTVSIRGEKAVKLDALAKCKNGELYIFAVNYDESLRETQARVEVEGIPALAEVCVVDEDRTITSEEGFFVDLFDPLAVHIYRIGLAK
;
A
#
# COMPACT_ATOMS: atom_id res chain seq x y z
N MET A 1 56.84 44.47 32.95
CA MET A 1 55.57 44.60 32.23
C MET A 1 55.56 43.60 31.09
N SER A 2 55.28 42.35 31.39
CA SER A 2 55.13 41.29 30.38
C SER A 2 54.65 40.03 31.09
N MET A 3 53.35 39.93 31.26
CA MET A 3 52.69 38.65 31.66
C MET A 3 51.17 38.77 31.52
N LYS A 4 50.65 38.55 30.31
CA LYS A 4 49.27 38.29 30.04
C LYS A 4 49.09 38.01 28.55
N LEU A 5 49.55 36.85 28.05
CA LEU A 5 49.14 36.33 26.71
C LEU A 5 49.48 34.83 26.53
N ARG A 6 49.08 34.00 27.49
CA ARG A 6 49.22 32.51 27.33
C ARG A 6 48.02 31.66 27.75
N THR A 7 46.90 32.26 28.07
CA THR A 7 45.71 31.48 28.54
C THR A 7 44.52 31.42 27.57
N ALA A 8 44.61 32.01 26.36
CA ALA A 8 43.51 32.02 25.40
C ALA A 8 43.55 30.89 24.36
N ASN A 9 44.67 30.22 24.13
CA ASN A 9 44.81 29.21 23.09
C ASN A 9 44.49 27.76 23.51
N THR A 10 44.37 27.48 24.80
CA THR A 10 44.06 26.10 25.27
C THR A 10 42.57 25.81 25.34
N ALA A 11 41.74 26.83 25.47
CA ALA A 11 40.26 26.64 25.50
C ALA A 11 39.64 26.44 24.13
N LEU A 12 40.25 26.95 23.03
CA LEU A 12 39.75 26.77 21.67
C LEU A 12 40.09 25.39 21.09
N ALA A 13 41.18 24.76 21.53
CA ALA A 13 41.57 23.42 21.09
C ALA A 13 40.70 22.32 21.69
N CYS A 14 40.19 22.48 22.91
CA CYS A 14 39.29 21.52 23.55
C CYS A 14 37.85 21.58 22.99
N LEU A 15 37.37 22.76 22.52
CA LEU A 15 36.06 22.88 21.92
C LEU A 15 36.01 22.31 20.49
N ALA A 16 37.11 22.35 19.74
CA ALA A 16 37.22 21.75 18.41
C ALA A 16 37.28 20.20 18.45
N CYS A 17 37.87 19.62 19.51
CA CYS A 17 37.89 18.18 19.70
C CYS A 17 36.53 17.61 20.19
N LEU A 18 35.71 18.38 20.89
CA LEU A 18 34.37 17.96 21.32
C LEU A 18 33.31 18.04 20.20
N LEU A 19 33.53 18.89 19.19
CA LEU A 19 32.63 18.96 18.01
C LEU A 19 32.99 17.95 16.90
N GLN A 20 34.18 17.34 16.91
CA GLN A 20 34.56 16.28 15.97
C GLN A 20 34.18 14.86 16.45
N ALA A 21 33.77 14.69 17.70
CA ALA A 21 33.40 13.38 18.24
C ALA A 21 31.92 13.00 18.04
N THR A 22 31.10 13.83 17.37
CA THR A 22 29.65 13.55 17.15
C THR A 22 29.25 13.30 15.70
N LEU A 23 30.24 13.24 14.80
CA LEU A 23 30.01 12.77 13.41
C LEU A 23 30.65 11.40 13.18
N SER A 24 30.56 10.49 14.14
CA SER A 24 30.78 9.08 13.86
C SER A 24 29.58 8.57 13.02
N SER A 25 29.84 8.39 11.74
CA SER A 25 29.00 7.72 10.79
C SER A 25 28.35 6.46 11.41
N TRP A 26 27.04 6.50 11.60
CA TRP A 26 26.23 5.33 11.95
C TRP A 26 26.12 4.40 10.73
N THR A 27 27.23 3.89 10.26
CA THR A 27 27.30 2.67 9.47
C THR A 27 27.84 1.58 10.39
N ALA A 28 27.04 1.16 11.37
CA ALA A 28 27.27 -0.17 11.92
C ALA A 28 27.06 -1.11 10.73
N GLU A 29 28.14 -1.70 10.23
CA GLU A 29 28.08 -2.72 9.18
C GLU A 29 27.07 -3.78 9.63
N MET A 30 25.97 -3.90 8.90
CA MET A 30 24.99 -4.94 9.17
C MET A 30 25.68 -6.29 8.95
N PRO A 31 25.61 -7.23 9.89
CA PRO A 31 26.28 -8.53 9.72
C PRO A 31 25.68 -9.27 8.52
N GLY A 32 26.53 -9.91 7.72
CA GLY A 32 26.06 -10.73 6.62
C GLY A 32 25.07 -11.79 7.10
N ILE A 33 23.99 -11.99 6.33
CA ILE A 33 22.94 -12.94 6.66
C ILE A 33 23.38 -14.35 6.26
N GLU A 34 23.54 -15.22 7.23
CA GLU A 34 23.74 -16.66 7.02
C GLU A 34 22.37 -17.36 6.99
N LYS A 35 21.49 -17.04 7.93
CA LYS A 35 20.18 -17.68 8.11
C LYS A 35 19.11 -16.66 8.52
N VAL A 36 17.91 -16.83 7.98
CA VAL A 36 16.70 -16.12 8.42
C VAL A 36 15.66 -17.15 8.84
N GLU A 37 15.08 -16.96 10.03
CA GLU A 37 14.06 -17.82 10.57
C GLU A 37 12.84 -17.00 11.00
N VAL A 38 11.66 -17.59 10.88
CA VAL A 38 10.42 -17.08 11.43
C VAL A 38 10.10 -17.84 12.70
N GLY A 39 10.08 -17.13 13.84
CA GLY A 39 9.79 -17.71 15.13
C GLY A 39 8.29 -17.86 15.40
N ARG A 40 7.94 -18.69 16.39
CA ARG A 40 6.56 -18.91 16.81
C ARG A 40 5.90 -17.66 17.43
N ASN A 41 6.73 -16.73 17.93
CA ASN A 41 6.32 -15.43 18.45
C ASN A 41 6.13 -14.36 17.36
N ARG A 42 5.99 -14.75 16.09
CA ARG A 42 5.90 -13.89 14.91
C ARG A 42 7.15 -13.01 14.67
N ALA A 43 8.25 -13.25 15.36
CA ALA A 43 9.48 -12.51 15.13
C ALA A 43 10.29 -13.10 13.97
N ILE A 44 10.97 -12.22 13.25
CA ILE A 44 12.00 -12.61 12.27
C ILE A 44 13.33 -12.66 13.03
N TYR A 45 14.09 -13.74 12.81
CA TYR A 45 15.42 -13.93 13.39
C TYR A 45 16.46 -13.92 12.28
N VAL A 46 17.46 -13.07 12.41
CA VAL A 46 18.64 -13.02 11.54
C VAL A 46 19.83 -13.57 12.33
N ASN A 47 20.43 -14.64 11.84
CA ASN A 47 21.54 -15.32 12.51
C ASN A 47 21.24 -15.64 13.99
N GLY A 48 20.00 -16.09 14.27
CA GLY A 48 19.54 -16.44 15.61
C GLY A 48 19.20 -15.26 16.54
N LYS A 49 19.28 -14.02 16.07
CA LYS A 49 18.93 -12.81 16.85
C LYS A 49 17.61 -12.23 16.36
N PRO A 50 16.69 -11.83 17.25
CA PRO A 50 15.47 -11.14 16.87
C PRO A 50 15.79 -9.88 16.06
N PHE A 51 15.11 -9.73 14.93
CA PHE A 51 15.27 -8.59 14.02
C PHE A 51 13.91 -7.99 13.71
N PHE A 52 13.81 -6.67 13.84
CA PHE A 52 12.60 -5.91 13.49
C PHE A 52 12.87 -5.17 12.18
N PRO A 53 12.36 -5.64 11.03
CA PRO A 53 12.49 -4.94 9.76
C PRO A 53 11.79 -3.57 9.80
N ILE A 54 12.54 -2.53 9.41
CA ILE A 54 12.05 -1.18 9.17
C ILE A 54 12.36 -0.88 7.70
N MET A 55 11.36 -1.02 6.85
CA MET A 55 11.56 -1.11 5.41
C MET A 55 11.27 0.21 4.69
N ALA A 56 11.90 0.41 3.52
CA ALA A 56 11.52 1.43 2.54
C ALA A 56 11.09 0.75 1.24
N TRP A 57 9.93 1.17 0.68
CA TRP A 57 9.36 0.54 -0.51
C TRP A 57 9.99 1.07 -1.80
N LEU A 58 10.40 0.16 -2.71
CA LEU A 58 10.86 0.41 -4.10
C LEU A 58 11.83 1.59 -4.25
N GLN A 59 13.02 1.49 -3.66
CA GLN A 59 14.00 2.58 -3.63
C GLN A 59 15.12 2.43 -4.64
N GLU A 60 15.49 3.53 -5.28
CA GLU A 60 16.72 3.62 -6.06
C GLU A 60 17.96 3.72 -5.17
N PRO A 61 19.12 3.17 -5.60
CA PRO A 61 20.35 3.21 -4.82
C PRO A 61 20.79 4.61 -4.37
N ARG A 62 20.48 5.65 -5.13
CA ARG A 62 20.76 7.05 -4.72
C ARG A 62 20.06 7.48 -3.43
N ASN A 63 18.98 6.80 -3.04
CA ASN A 63 18.21 7.09 -1.83
C ASN A 63 18.75 6.34 -0.60
N PHE A 64 19.60 5.33 -0.76
CA PHE A 64 20.09 4.49 0.34
C PHE A 64 20.75 5.28 1.48
N PRO A 65 21.57 6.32 1.21
CA PRO A 65 22.13 7.16 2.30
C PRO A 65 21.02 7.85 3.12
N THR A 66 19.97 8.34 2.46
CA THR A 66 18.83 8.99 3.14
C THR A 66 18.02 7.95 3.95
N ILE A 67 17.80 6.76 3.40
CA ILE A 67 17.11 5.65 4.08
C ILE A 67 17.87 5.27 5.36
N GLY A 68 19.19 5.08 5.28
CA GLY A 68 20.03 4.81 6.43
C GLY A 68 20.01 5.94 7.45
N SER A 69 20.04 7.22 7.01
CA SER A 69 19.95 8.37 7.92
C SER A 69 18.60 8.44 8.66
N CYS A 70 17.52 7.95 8.04
CA CYS A 70 16.22 7.79 8.69
C CYS A 70 16.12 6.52 9.56
N ARG A 71 17.23 5.80 9.76
CA ARG A 71 17.33 4.57 10.56
C ARG A 71 16.40 3.45 10.07
N MET A 72 16.07 3.43 8.79
CA MET A 72 15.52 2.26 8.14
C MET A 72 16.66 1.27 7.88
N ASN A 73 16.39 -0.02 8.06
CA ASN A 73 17.42 -1.07 7.98
C ASN A 73 17.24 -2.01 6.79
N THR A 74 16.14 -1.85 6.03
CA THR A 74 15.78 -2.75 4.94
C THR A 74 15.17 -1.96 3.78
N VAL A 75 15.43 -2.41 2.55
CA VAL A 75 14.69 -1.99 1.36
C VAL A 75 13.86 -3.15 0.83
N ALA A 76 12.64 -2.88 0.38
CA ALA A 76 11.73 -3.90 -0.14
C ALA A 76 11.29 -3.56 -1.57
N GLY A 77 11.23 -4.59 -2.42
CA GLY A 77 10.92 -4.45 -3.83
C GLY A 77 12.11 -4.05 -4.70
N TYR A 78 11.98 -4.25 -5.99
CA TYR A 78 12.95 -3.88 -7.02
C TYR A 78 12.24 -3.65 -8.36
N TRP A 79 12.60 -2.59 -9.03
CA TRP A 79 12.23 -2.38 -10.43
C TRP A 79 13.45 -2.65 -11.34
N PRO A 80 13.28 -3.38 -12.42
CA PRO A 80 14.35 -3.58 -13.40
C PRO A 80 14.92 -2.23 -13.87
N ARG A 81 16.27 -2.14 -13.87
CA ARG A 81 17.03 -0.91 -14.19
C ARG A 81 16.89 0.24 -13.18
N SER A 82 16.37 -0.04 -11.97
CA SER A 82 16.27 0.95 -10.89
C SER A 82 17.67 1.52 -10.58
N GLY A 83 17.80 2.85 -10.61
CA GLY A 83 19.07 3.54 -10.33
C GLY A 83 20.24 3.15 -11.23
N GLY A 84 19.98 2.69 -12.47
CA GLY A 84 21.00 2.25 -13.42
C GLY A 84 21.47 0.81 -13.26
N THR A 85 20.90 0.05 -12.32
CA THR A 85 21.23 -1.38 -12.14
C THR A 85 20.73 -2.20 -13.33
N ARG A 86 21.48 -3.24 -13.71
CA ARG A 86 21.14 -4.12 -14.83
C ARG A 86 20.20 -5.24 -14.40
N ASP A 87 20.40 -5.74 -13.18
CA ASP A 87 19.60 -6.80 -12.62
C ASP A 87 19.46 -6.68 -11.09
N VAL A 88 18.66 -7.55 -10.50
CA VAL A 88 18.36 -7.55 -9.06
C VAL A 88 19.57 -7.90 -8.19
N ARG A 89 20.53 -8.68 -8.70
CA ARG A 89 21.76 -9.02 -7.97
C ARG A 89 22.67 -7.80 -7.86
N GLU A 90 22.84 -7.05 -8.95
CA GLU A 90 23.59 -5.78 -8.92
C GLU A 90 22.96 -4.80 -7.93
N TYR A 91 21.62 -4.71 -7.92
CA TYR A 91 20.89 -3.91 -6.94
C TYR A 91 21.19 -4.38 -5.50
N LEU A 92 21.11 -5.67 -5.22
CA LEU A 92 21.34 -6.22 -3.88
C LEU A 92 22.79 -6.02 -3.39
N ASN A 93 23.79 -6.05 -4.29
CA ASN A 93 25.17 -5.67 -3.97
C ASN A 93 25.27 -4.21 -3.51
N LEU A 94 24.47 -3.29 -4.09
CA LEU A 94 24.43 -1.89 -3.66
C LEU A 94 23.71 -1.72 -2.32
N VAL A 95 22.69 -2.53 -2.05
CA VAL A 95 21.99 -2.61 -0.76
C VAL A 95 22.99 -3.03 0.33
N GLU A 96 23.78 -4.10 0.09
CA GLU A 96 24.82 -4.56 1.00
C GLU A 96 25.85 -3.47 1.30
N LYS A 97 26.39 -2.84 0.24
CA LYS A 97 27.36 -1.74 0.37
C LYS A 97 26.83 -0.55 1.15
N ALA A 98 25.51 -0.35 1.16
CA ALA A 98 24.86 0.71 1.93
C ALA A 98 24.59 0.31 3.39
N GLY A 99 24.95 -0.91 3.81
CA GLY A 99 24.67 -1.42 5.16
C GLY A 99 23.17 -1.66 5.40
N LEU A 100 22.45 -2.10 4.38
CA LEU A 100 21.02 -2.40 4.43
C LEU A 100 20.77 -3.87 4.09
N TYR A 101 19.62 -4.39 4.48
CA TYR A 101 19.11 -5.67 3.96
C TYR A 101 18.10 -5.43 2.84
N GLY A 102 17.92 -6.46 1.99
CA GLY A 102 16.98 -6.43 0.88
C GLY A 102 15.92 -7.52 0.97
N VAL A 103 14.67 -7.15 0.72
CA VAL A 103 13.56 -8.05 0.43
C VAL A 103 13.18 -7.82 -1.03
N VAL A 104 13.61 -8.71 -1.92
CA VAL A 104 13.60 -8.47 -3.37
C VAL A 104 12.87 -9.59 -4.13
N PRO A 105 12.44 -9.39 -5.39
CA PRO A 105 11.90 -10.47 -6.20
C PRO A 105 12.85 -11.66 -6.29
N PHE A 106 12.28 -12.86 -6.41
CA PHE A 106 13.03 -14.09 -6.49
C PHE A 106 13.91 -14.16 -7.76
N ASP A 107 15.16 -14.48 -7.53
CA ASP A 107 16.14 -14.85 -8.57
C ASP A 107 17.11 -15.86 -7.95
N GLU A 108 17.30 -17.01 -8.59
CA GLU A 108 18.18 -18.09 -8.07
C GLU A 108 19.61 -17.63 -7.81
N ARG A 109 20.10 -16.62 -8.55
CA ARG A 109 21.44 -16.06 -8.40
C ARG A 109 21.65 -15.32 -7.07
N LEU A 110 20.57 -15.02 -6.33
CA LEU A 110 20.62 -14.32 -5.04
C LEU A 110 20.81 -15.25 -3.86
N LYS A 111 20.67 -16.55 -4.06
CA LYS A 111 20.78 -17.55 -3.00
C LYS A 111 22.11 -17.41 -2.23
N GLY A 112 22.02 -17.30 -0.91
CA GLY A 112 23.17 -17.10 -0.05
C GLY A 112 23.77 -15.69 -0.04
N HIS A 113 23.16 -14.71 -0.72
CA HIS A 113 23.64 -13.33 -0.68
C HIS A 113 23.53 -12.75 0.75
N PRO A 114 24.61 -12.11 1.28
CA PRO A 114 24.67 -11.68 2.69
C PRO A 114 23.69 -10.54 3.03
N ALA A 115 23.21 -9.78 2.06
CA ALA A 115 22.19 -8.75 2.28
C ALA A 115 20.76 -9.24 1.99
N LEU A 116 20.54 -10.48 1.59
CA LEU A 116 19.20 -11.00 1.27
C LEU A 116 18.46 -11.37 2.55
N LEU A 117 17.50 -10.55 2.98
CA LEU A 117 16.60 -10.84 4.10
C LEU A 117 15.49 -11.81 3.68
N GLY A 118 14.95 -11.64 2.49
CA GLY A 118 13.87 -12.47 1.97
C GLY A 118 13.51 -12.16 0.53
N TYR A 119 12.60 -12.96 0.00
CA TYR A 119 11.99 -12.73 -1.31
C TYR A 119 10.62 -12.07 -1.17
N ILE A 120 10.15 -11.35 -2.19
CA ILE A 120 8.82 -10.76 -2.20
C ILE A 120 8.09 -11.10 -3.49
N HIS A 121 6.80 -11.40 -3.37
CA HIS A 121 5.91 -11.55 -4.52
C HIS A 121 5.70 -10.23 -5.26
N GLY A 122 5.10 -10.31 -6.44
CA GLY A 122 4.58 -9.11 -7.12
C GLY A 122 3.64 -8.35 -6.20
N ASP A 123 3.72 -7.03 -6.28
CA ASP A 123 2.97 -6.08 -5.46
C ASP A 123 1.45 -6.27 -5.58
N GLU A 124 0.76 -6.26 -4.45
CA GLU A 124 -0.71 -6.29 -4.37
C GLU A 124 -1.35 -7.36 -5.29
N PRO A 125 -1.08 -8.66 -5.10
CA PRO A 125 -1.66 -9.69 -5.96
C PRO A 125 -3.19 -9.73 -5.89
N ASP A 126 -3.76 -9.28 -4.79
CA ASP A 126 -5.20 -9.18 -4.53
C ASP A 126 -5.84 -7.90 -5.06
N LEU A 127 -5.08 -6.97 -5.69
CA LEU A 127 -5.65 -5.71 -6.20
C LEU A 127 -6.79 -5.99 -7.18
N PRO A 128 -8.01 -5.46 -6.93
CA PRO A 128 -9.16 -5.68 -7.79
C PRO A 128 -8.94 -5.16 -9.20
N GLN A 129 -9.14 -6.03 -10.17
CA GLN A 129 -9.15 -5.69 -11.59
C GLN A 129 -10.52 -6.03 -12.19
N ARG A 130 -10.98 -5.20 -13.10
CA ARG A 130 -12.19 -5.48 -13.89
C ARG A 130 -11.78 -6.15 -15.19
N ILE A 131 -12.29 -7.35 -15.44
CA ILE A 131 -12.11 -8.07 -16.70
C ILE A 131 -13.48 -8.40 -17.29
N SER A 132 -13.59 -8.40 -18.60
CA SER A 132 -14.82 -8.76 -19.30
C SER A 132 -14.58 -9.96 -20.21
N ASP A 133 -15.60 -10.81 -20.32
CA ASP A 133 -15.66 -11.89 -21.30
C ASP A 133 -16.23 -11.41 -22.65
N ALA A 134 -16.55 -10.11 -22.77
CA ALA A 134 -16.97 -9.50 -24.03
C ALA A 134 -15.85 -9.54 -25.06
N VAL A 135 -16.16 -10.02 -26.24
CA VAL A 135 -15.26 -10.00 -27.39
C VAL A 135 -15.60 -8.78 -28.25
N VAL A 136 -14.76 -7.75 -28.17
CA VAL A 136 -14.88 -6.54 -29.00
C VAL A 136 -13.58 -6.37 -29.75
N GLU A 137 -13.64 -6.54 -31.08
CA GLU A 137 -12.46 -6.53 -31.94
C GLU A 137 -12.31 -5.22 -32.71
N PRO A 138 -11.11 -4.66 -32.80
CA PRO A 138 -10.82 -3.48 -33.61
C PRO A 138 -10.60 -3.86 -35.07
N ALA A 139 -10.80 -2.93 -36.00
CA ALA A 139 -10.21 -3.01 -37.32
C ALA A 139 -8.66 -2.93 -37.24
N GLN A 140 -7.97 -3.48 -38.24
CA GLN A 140 -6.51 -3.62 -38.27
C GLN A 140 -5.74 -2.29 -38.13
N ASN A 141 -6.32 -1.18 -38.55
CA ASN A 141 -5.70 0.15 -38.49
C ASN A 141 -5.95 0.92 -37.19
N LEU A 142 -6.70 0.35 -36.25
CA LEU A 142 -7.06 1.02 -34.99
C LEU A 142 -6.04 0.72 -33.90
N ARG A 143 -5.44 1.77 -33.34
CA ARG A 143 -4.57 1.65 -32.16
C ARG A 143 -5.42 1.57 -30.89
N ILE A 144 -5.15 0.57 -30.07
CA ILE A 144 -5.88 0.34 -28.82
C ILE A 144 -5.01 0.73 -27.64
N ASN A 145 -5.56 1.54 -26.75
CA ASN A 145 -4.94 1.85 -25.48
C ASN A 145 -5.29 0.75 -24.46
N PRO A 146 -4.30 0.05 -23.87
CA PRO A 146 -4.55 -1.00 -22.88
C PRO A 146 -5.30 -0.52 -21.62
N GLU A 147 -5.21 0.76 -21.27
CA GLU A 147 -5.92 1.35 -20.13
C GLU A 147 -7.41 1.59 -20.42
N THR A 148 -7.78 1.66 -21.69
CA THR A 148 -9.15 1.85 -22.17
C THR A 148 -9.57 0.75 -23.14
N PRO A 149 -9.60 -0.53 -22.71
CA PRO A 149 -9.87 -1.68 -23.56
C PRO A 149 -11.27 -1.63 -24.16
N LEU A 150 -11.43 -2.19 -25.36
CA LEU A 150 -12.69 -2.09 -26.15
C LEU A 150 -13.90 -2.73 -25.49
N TRP A 151 -13.71 -3.69 -24.57
CA TRP A 151 -14.86 -4.30 -23.85
C TRP A 151 -15.65 -3.27 -23.01
N LYS A 152 -15.05 -2.12 -22.68
CA LYS A 152 -15.73 -1.00 -22.03
C LYS A 152 -16.87 -0.40 -22.87
N LEU A 153 -16.91 -0.69 -24.15
CA LEU A 153 -18.01 -0.26 -25.05
C LEU A 153 -19.31 -1.04 -24.84
N VAL A 154 -19.31 -2.09 -24.01
CA VAL A 154 -20.48 -2.93 -23.72
C VAL A 154 -20.57 -3.31 -22.23
N ASP A 155 -19.90 -2.59 -21.35
CA ASP A 155 -19.81 -2.95 -19.93
C ASP A 155 -21.00 -2.42 -19.08
N GLY A 156 -21.79 -1.52 -19.63
CA GLY A 156 -22.92 -0.90 -18.94
C GLY A 156 -22.54 0.26 -18.01
N ASP A 157 -21.27 0.63 -17.98
CA ASP A 157 -20.78 1.74 -17.16
C ASP A 157 -20.61 3.01 -18.02
N VAL A 158 -21.64 3.85 -18.04
CA VAL A 158 -21.63 5.11 -18.80
C VAL A 158 -20.56 6.12 -18.36
N PHE A 159 -19.79 5.83 -17.31
CA PHE A 159 -18.65 6.61 -16.88
C PHE A 159 -17.32 6.04 -17.39
N SER A 160 -17.31 4.81 -17.89
CA SER A 160 -16.17 4.21 -18.58
C SER A 160 -16.12 4.67 -20.05
N TRP A 161 -14.98 4.49 -20.73
CA TRP A 161 -14.83 4.81 -22.15
C TRP A 161 -13.71 3.99 -22.79
N SER A 162 -13.78 3.84 -24.13
CA SER A 162 -12.67 3.32 -24.93
C SER A 162 -12.17 4.39 -25.88
N VAL A 163 -10.84 4.50 -26.00
CA VAL A 163 -10.17 5.37 -26.95
C VAL A 163 -10.06 4.67 -28.30
N LEU A 164 -10.40 5.38 -29.37
CA LEU A 164 -10.29 4.96 -30.76
C LEU A 164 -9.31 5.89 -31.48
N ASP A 165 -8.21 5.37 -32.00
CA ASP A 165 -7.12 6.14 -32.58
C ASP A 165 -6.63 5.55 -33.92
N PRO A 166 -6.92 6.20 -35.08
CA PRO A 166 -7.73 7.40 -35.25
C PRO A 166 -9.22 7.14 -35.07
N LEU A 167 -10.01 8.19 -34.75
CA LEU A 167 -11.46 8.05 -34.61
C LEU A 167 -12.16 7.96 -35.97
N GLU A 168 -11.78 8.81 -36.94
CA GLU A 168 -12.34 8.75 -38.29
C GLU A 168 -11.89 7.47 -39.00
N GLY A 169 -12.83 6.75 -39.58
CA GLY A 169 -12.59 5.44 -40.18
C GLY A 169 -12.44 4.30 -39.18
N ALA A 170 -12.55 4.58 -37.87
CA ALA A 170 -12.53 3.52 -36.85
C ALA A 170 -13.68 2.54 -37.06
N SER A 171 -13.40 1.26 -36.82
CA SER A 171 -14.42 0.21 -36.82
C SER A 171 -14.16 -0.76 -35.67
N VAL A 172 -15.21 -1.09 -34.94
CA VAL A 172 -15.20 -2.05 -33.83
C VAL A 172 -16.34 -3.05 -33.98
N THR A 173 -16.06 -4.33 -33.75
CA THR A 173 -17.01 -5.42 -33.89
C THR A 173 -17.25 -6.10 -32.55
N VAL A 174 -18.49 -6.02 -32.07
CA VAL A 174 -18.96 -6.78 -30.89
C VAL A 174 -19.36 -8.17 -31.36
N LYS A 175 -18.72 -9.21 -30.82
CA LYS A 175 -19.03 -10.62 -31.08
C LYS A 175 -19.78 -11.22 -29.89
N LEU A 176 -20.84 -11.93 -30.17
CA LEU A 176 -21.75 -12.54 -29.19
C LEU A 176 -21.63 -14.06 -29.22
N LYS A 177 -21.77 -14.70 -28.07
CA LYS A 177 -21.75 -16.17 -27.97
C LYS A 177 -22.99 -16.78 -28.60
N GLU A 178 -24.14 -16.09 -28.44
CA GLU A 178 -25.44 -16.54 -28.95
C GLU A 178 -26.09 -15.45 -29.82
N PRO A 179 -26.95 -15.81 -30.79
CA PRO A 179 -27.68 -14.83 -31.57
C PRO A 179 -28.60 -13.97 -30.69
N VAL A 180 -28.59 -12.68 -30.93
CA VAL A 180 -29.51 -11.73 -30.28
C VAL A 180 -30.38 -11.03 -31.31
N THR A 181 -31.61 -10.67 -30.93
CA THR A 181 -32.54 -9.93 -31.78
C THR A 181 -32.74 -8.54 -31.23
N VAL A 182 -32.42 -7.51 -32.01
CA VAL A 182 -32.55 -6.11 -31.62
C VAL A 182 -33.61 -5.39 -32.46
N ARG A 183 -34.23 -4.37 -31.88
CA ARG A 183 -35.14 -3.42 -32.51
C ARG A 183 -34.53 -2.01 -32.58
N ARG A 184 -33.63 -1.70 -31.67
CA ARG A 184 -33.02 -0.36 -31.52
C ARG A 184 -31.55 -0.50 -31.24
N LEU A 185 -30.76 0.39 -31.82
CA LEU A 185 -29.33 0.53 -31.52
C LEU A 185 -29.09 1.87 -30.86
N ALA A 186 -28.00 1.97 -30.07
CA ALA A 186 -27.58 3.23 -29.49
C ALA A 186 -26.06 3.32 -29.37
N VAL A 187 -25.57 4.56 -29.30
CA VAL A 187 -24.19 4.87 -29.00
C VAL A 187 -24.13 6.00 -27.96
N TRP A 188 -23.18 5.89 -27.04
CA TRP A 188 -22.88 6.96 -26.06
C TRP A 188 -21.63 7.72 -26.47
N LEU A 189 -21.77 9.03 -26.69
CA LEU A 189 -20.65 9.90 -27.04
C LEU A 189 -19.95 10.45 -25.80
N THR A 190 -18.62 10.54 -25.89
CA THR A 190 -17.79 11.38 -25.05
C THR A 190 -17.50 12.68 -25.81
N ILE A 191 -17.60 13.80 -25.11
CA ILE A 191 -17.14 15.10 -25.62
C ILE A 191 -16.11 15.62 -24.62
N SER A 192 -14.89 15.86 -25.13
CA SER A 192 -13.80 16.47 -24.37
C SER A 192 -13.07 17.47 -25.26
N GLU A 193 -12.59 18.53 -24.66
CA GLU A 193 -11.85 19.56 -25.39
C GLU A 193 -10.64 18.98 -26.12
N GLY A 194 -10.44 19.38 -27.35
CA GLY A 194 -9.31 18.95 -28.18
C GLY A 194 -9.42 17.55 -28.77
N LEU A 195 -10.49 16.78 -28.50
CA LEU A 195 -10.71 15.45 -29.07
C LEU A 195 -11.71 15.47 -30.21
N SER A 196 -11.45 14.67 -31.24
CA SER A 196 -12.39 14.43 -32.34
C SER A 196 -13.66 13.72 -31.82
N VAL A 197 -14.81 14.08 -32.35
CA VAL A 197 -16.13 13.55 -31.96
C VAL A 197 -16.78 12.90 -33.18
N ALA A 198 -17.26 11.64 -33.05
CA ALA A 198 -17.97 10.95 -34.12
C ALA A 198 -19.19 11.74 -34.59
N ARG A 199 -19.34 11.88 -35.92
CA ARG A 199 -20.43 12.62 -36.57
C ARG A 199 -21.36 11.69 -37.34
N GLU A 200 -20.83 10.89 -38.24
CA GLU A 200 -21.61 9.89 -38.97
C GLU A 200 -21.13 8.50 -38.62
N VAL A 201 -22.07 7.63 -38.36
CA VAL A 201 -21.81 6.24 -38.02
C VAL A 201 -22.65 5.31 -38.86
N ALA A 202 -22.13 4.08 -39.09
CA ALA A 202 -22.92 2.99 -39.65
C ALA A 202 -22.85 1.79 -38.69
N PHE A 203 -23.98 1.14 -38.51
CA PHE A 203 -24.09 -0.16 -37.86
C PHE A 203 -24.27 -1.24 -38.89
N GLU A 204 -23.48 -2.29 -38.82
CA GLU A 204 -23.49 -3.42 -39.74
C GLU A 204 -23.65 -4.72 -38.97
N ALA A 205 -24.48 -5.64 -39.50
CA ALA A 205 -24.55 -7.01 -39.02
C ALA A 205 -24.83 -7.96 -40.20
N ASN A 206 -24.35 -9.20 -40.07
CA ASN A 206 -24.52 -10.23 -41.11
C ASN A 206 -24.04 -9.77 -42.51
N GLY A 207 -22.97 -8.94 -42.56
CA GLY A 207 -22.40 -8.40 -43.80
C GLY A 207 -23.24 -7.31 -44.46
N LYS A 208 -24.27 -6.75 -43.79
CA LYS A 208 -25.14 -5.70 -44.32
C LYS A 208 -25.18 -4.49 -43.39
N GLU A 209 -25.24 -3.29 -43.97
CA GLU A 209 -25.55 -2.07 -43.25
C GLU A 209 -27.01 -2.12 -42.78
N LEU A 210 -27.21 -1.99 -41.47
CA LEU A 210 -28.51 -1.96 -40.80
C LEU A 210 -29.04 -0.55 -40.69
N LEU A 211 -28.15 0.38 -40.42
CA LEU A 211 -28.46 1.77 -40.09
C LEU A 211 -27.26 2.64 -40.35
N ARG A 212 -27.49 3.80 -40.96
CA ARG A 212 -26.56 4.93 -41.02
C ARG A 212 -27.20 6.09 -40.29
N ALA A 213 -26.44 6.76 -39.40
CA ALA A 213 -26.97 7.83 -38.57
C ALA A 213 -25.98 8.98 -38.43
N THR A 214 -26.53 10.20 -38.39
CA THR A 214 -25.78 11.39 -38.00
C THR A 214 -25.96 11.63 -36.51
N LEU A 215 -24.85 11.74 -35.79
CA LEU A 215 -24.84 11.97 -34.35
C LEU A 215 -24.84 13.46 -34.04
N ALA A 216 -25.67 13.87 -33.11
CA ALA A 216 -25.58 15.21 -32.55
C ALA A 216 -24.30 15.35 -31.71
N PRO A 217 -23.55 16.48 -31.81
CA PRO A 217 -22.33 16.69 -31.05
C PRO A 217 -22.64 17.05 -29.58
N LYS A 218 -23.30 16.14 -28.87
CA LYS A 218 -23.66 16.26 -27.46
C LYS A 218 -23.29 14.99 -26.70
N ARG A 219 -22.82 15.15 -25.46
CA ARG A 219 -22.53 14.04 -24.55
C ARG A 219 -23.81 13.25 -24.26
N GLY A 220 -23.69 11.93 -24.20
CA GLY A 220 -24.77 11.03 -23.79
C GLY A 220 -25.24 10.08 -24.87
N GLN A 221 -26.30 9.39 -24.56
CA GLN A 221 -26.88 8.34 -25.38
C GLN A 221 -27.67 8.91 -26.57
N GLN A 222 -27.46 8.33 -27.74
CA GLN A 222 -28.25 8.59 -28.95
C GLN A 222 -28.80 7.28 -29.48
N LYS A 223 -30.14 7.20 -29.58
CA LYS A 223 -30.91 5.99 -29.91
C LYS A 223 -31.46 6.08 -31.30
N PHE A 224 -31.47 4.94 -32.01
CA PHE A 224 -31.94 4.79 -33.38
C PHE A 224 -32.81 3.55 -33.50
N ASP A 225 -34.07 3.70 -33.92
CA ASP A 225 -34.96 2.58 -34.20
C ASP A 225 -34.60 1.94 -35.55
N LEU A 226 -34.56 0.61 -35.59
CA LEU A 226 -34.40 -0.13 -36.83
C LEU A 226 -35.72 -0.29 -37.52
N PRO A 227 -35.77 -0.30 -38.87
CA PRO A 227 -37.02 -0.53 -39.64
C PRO A 227 -37.70 -1.83 -39.26
N HIS A 228 -36.90 -2.86 -38.99
CA HIS A 228 -37.38 -4.21 -38.55
C HIS A 228 -36.43 -4.76 -37.49
N ARG A 229 -36.87 -5.80 -36.81
CA ARG A 229 -36.02 -6.57 -35.90
C ARG A 229 -34.95 -7.29 -36.69
N VAL A 230 -33.73 -7.27 -36.19
CA VAL A 230 -32.58 -7.93 -36.80
C VAL A 230 -31.94 -8.88 -35.80
N THR A 231 -31.68 -10.10 -36.23
CA THR A 231 -30.97 -11.12 -35.44
C THR A 231 -29.54 -11.26 -35.96
N PHE A 232 -28.56 -11.23 -35.04
CA PHE A 232 -27.17 -11.36 -35.40
C PHE A 232 -26.34 -11.96 -34.24
N THR A 233 -25.13 -12.42 -34.56
CA THR A 233 -24.09 -12.81 -33.62
C THR A 233 -22.91 -11.83 -33.61
N GLN A 234 -22.88 -10.88 -34.56
CA GLN A 234 -21.84 -9.87 -34.65
C GLN A 234 -22.47 -8.53 -35.06
N LEU A 235 -22.07 -7.47 -34.35
CA LEU A 235 -22.45 -6.10 -34.66
C LEU A 235 -21.21 -5.27 -34.82
N THR A 236 -21.05 -4.61 -35.96
CA THR A 236 -19.96 -3.69 -36.24
C THR A 236 -20.45 -2.25 -36.21
N LEU A 237 -19.79 -1.41 -35.44
CA LEU A 237 -19.92 0.05 -35.50
C LEU A 237 -18.76 0.60 -36.32
N ARG A 238 -19.06 1.40 -37.36
CA ARG A 238 -18.09 2.14 -38.15
C ARG A 238 -18.29 3.63 -37.96
N ILE A 239 -17.20 4.36 -37.73
CA ILE A 239 -17.18 5.82 -37.68
C ILE A 239 -16.84 6.32 -39.08
N LEU A 240 -17.81 6.90 -39.79
CA LEU A 240 -17.68 7.30 -41.18
C LEU A 240 -17.09 8.71 -41.32
N SER A 241 -17.44 9.61 -40.39
CA SER A 241 -16.90 10.97 -40.32
C SER A 241 -16.90 11.49 -38.89
N VAL A 242 -16.12 12.54 -38.65
CA VAL A 242 -15.97 13.18 -37.34
C VAL A 242 -16.21 14.68 -37.41
N ASN A 243 -16.51 15.29 -36.27
CA ASN A 243 -16.27 16.69 -36.03
C ASN A 243 -14.79 16.81 -35.60
N PRO A 244 -13.92 17.37 -36.45
CA PRO A 244 -12.49 17.32 -36.21
C PRO A 244 -12.09 18.25 -35.06
N ALA A 245 -11.00 17.90 -34.37
CA ALA A 245 -10.39 18.69 -33.31
C ALA A 245 -8.86 18.63 -33.42
N LYS A 246 -8.16 19.13 -32.40
CA LYS A 246 -6.70 19.11 -32.35
C LYS A 246 -6.11 17.69 -32.48
N ASN A 247 -6.78 16.72 -31.87
CA ASN A 247 -6.35 15.32 -31.89
C ASN A 247 -7.22 14.49 -32.83
N VAL A 248 -6.60 13.60 -33.60
CA VAL A 248 -7.28 12.68 -34.52
C VAL A 248 -8.00 11.53 -33.84
N TRP A 249 -7.71 11.29 -32.56
CA TRP A 249 -8.36 10.27 -31.75
C TRP A 249 -9.55 10.85 -30.98
N GLY A 250 -10.45 9.97 -30.58
CA GLY A 250 -11.60 10.28 -29.76
C GLY A 250 -12.00 9.09 -28.92
N SER A 251 -13.13 9.18 -28.25
CA SER A 251 -13.61 8.09 -27.41
C SER A 251 -15.12 7.93 -27.47
N LEU A 252 -15.56 6.68 -27.26
CA LEU A 252 -16.95 6.30 -27.06
C LEU A 252 -17.10 5.66 -25.67
N ARG A 253 -18.33 5.68 -25.13
CA ARG A 253 -18.64 5.05 -23.84
C ARG A 253 -19.32 3.70 -24.04
N GLU A 254 -20.48 3.67 -24.74
CA GLU A 254 -21.26 2.46 -24.90
C GLU A 254 -21.74 2.28 -26.35
N ILE A 255 -21.81 1.02 -26.75
CA ILE A 255 -22.57 0.52 -27.90
C ILE A 255 -23.66 -0.37 -27.33
N GLU A 256 -24.92 -0.05 -27.64
CA GLU A 256 -26.05 -0.75 -27.04
C GLU A 256 -27.01 -1.27 -28.13
N GLY A 257 -27.60 -2.41 -27.87
CA GLY A 257 -28.64 -2.99 -28.70
C GLY A 257 -29.84 -3.42 -27.85
N PHE A 258 -31.02 -2.89 -28.16
CA PHE A 258 -32.22 -3.13 -27.36
C PHE A 258 -33.18 -4.08 -28.09
N ASP A 259 -33.65 -5.08 -27.36
CA ASP A 259 -34.71 -5.99 -27.82
C ASP A 259 -36.11 -5.33 -27.83
N LYS A 260 -37.14 -6.12 -28.07
CA LYS A 260 -38.54 -5.67 -28.06
C LYS A 260 -39.01 -5.14 -26.71
N ASP A 261 -38.42 -5.61 -25.63
CA ASP A 261 -38.79 -5.28 -24.26
C ASP A 261 -37.91 -4.14 -23.68
N GLY A 262 -37.00 -3.61 -24.49
CA GLY A 262 -36.09 -2.52 -24.10
C GLY A 262 -34.87 -2.96 -23.29
N LYS A 263 -34.58 -4.25 -23.23
CA LYS A 263 -33.41 -4.79 -22.58
C LYS A 263 -32.17 -4.63 -23.49
N ASN A 264 -31.06 -4.11 -22.94
CA ASN A 264 -29.79 -4.09 -23.66
C ASN A 264 -29.20 -5.50 -23.73
N VAL A 265 -29.24 -6.10 -24.93
CA VAL A 265 -28.79 -7.49 -25.19
C VAL A 265 -27.31 -7.57 -25.57
N LEU A 266 -26.61 -6.43 -25.74
CA LEU A 266 -25.18 -6.40 -25.94
C LEU A 266 -24.42 -6.26 -24.60
N LEU A 267 -25.13 -5.99 -23.51
CA LEU A 267 -24.56 -5.75 -22.21
C LEU A 267 -23.75 -6.95 -21.71
N SER A 268 -22.48 -6.71 -21.41
CA SER A 268 -21.56 -7.70 -20.86
C SER A 268 -20.78 -7.09 -19.69
N PRO A 269 -21.38 -7.02 -18.49
CA PRO A 269 -20.74 -6.41 -17.32
C PRO A 269 -19.45 -7.15 -16.97
N PRO A 270 -18.37 -6.41 -16.67
CA PRO A 270 -17.14 -7.03 -16.22
C PRO A 270 -17.30 -7.63 -14.83
N ARG A 271 -16.51 -8.64 -14.56
CA ARG A 271 -16.37 -9.21 -13.22
C ARG A 271 -15.11 -8.69 -12.54
N THR A 272 -15.16 -8.56 -11.22
CA THR A 272 -13.98 -8.22 -10.42
C THR A 272 -13.17 -9.48 -10.15
N VAL A 273 -11.88 -9.41 -10.41
CA VAL A 273 -10.91 -10.48 -10.14
C VAL A 273 -9.67 -9.89 -9.49
N PRO A 274 -8.90 -10.66 -8.72
CA PRO A 274 -7.59 -10.20 -8.24
C PRO A 274 -6.58 -10.10 -9.38
N ARG A 275 -5.58 -9.22 -9.24
CA ARG A 275 -4.45 -9.03 -10.19
C ARG A 275 -3.74 -10.34 -10.50
N SER A 276 -3.49 -11.14 -9.47
CA SER A 276 -2.94 -12.50 -9.59
C SER A 276 -3.77 -13.46 -8.77
N SER A 277 -4.12 -14.60 -9.32
CA SER A 277 -4.90 -15.59 -8.57
C SER A 277 -4.11 -16.15 -7.38
N PRO A 278 -4.78 -16.52 -6.27
CA PRO A 278 -4.11 -17.16 -5.14
C PRO A 278 -3.30 -18.41 -5.52
N GLY A 279 -3.85 -19.22 -6.44
CA GLY A 279 -3.17 -20.41 -6.95
C GLY A 279 -1.84 -20.09 -7.65
N HIS A 280 -1.80 -19.01 -8.43
CA HIS A 280 -0.56 -18.56 -9.09
C HIS A 280 0.49 -18.10 -8.06
N VAL A 281 0.08 -17.33 -7.06
CA VAL A 281 0.99 -16.85 -6.00
C VAL A 281 1.50 -18.03 -5.16
N LEU A 282 0.64 -19.00 -4.84
CA LEU A 282 1.02 -20.21 -4.10
C LEU A 282 2.01 -21.08 -4.89
N GLU A 283 1.82 -21.22 -6.19
CA GLU A 283 2.77 -21.98 -7.02
C GLU A 283 4.13 -21.28 -7.08
N HIS A 284 4.14 -19.95 -7.24
CA HIS A 284 5.38 -19.17 -7.18
C HIS A 284 6.08 -19.32 -5.83
N TYR A 285 5.34 -19.31 -4.71
CA TYR A 285 5.88 -19.60 -3.38
C TYR A 285 6.57 -20.97 -3.33
N ARG A 286 5.93 -22.01 -3.87
CA ARG A 286 6.50 -23.37 -3.91
C ARG A 286 7.80 -23.43 -4.70
N VAL A 287 7.85 -22.74 -5.85
CA VAL A 287 9.07 -22.62 -6.67
C VAL A 287 10.20 -21.98 -5.87
N ILE A 288 9.93 -20.87 -5.19
CA ILE A 288 10.91 -20.18 -4.35
C ILE A 288 11.41 -21.13 -3.24
N LYS A 289 10.50 -21.70 -2.46
CA LYS A 289 10.87 -22.56 -1.31
C LYS A 289 11.57 -23.85 -1.71
N LYS A 290 11.30 -24.38 -2.90
CA LYS A 290 12.04 -25.51 -3.47
C LYS A 290 13.47 -25.13 -3.85
N SER A 291 13.68 -23.92 -4.36
CA SER A 291 15.02 -23.43 -4.72
C SER A 291 15.78 -22.93 -3.50
N ASP A 292 15.15 -22.12 -2.64
CA ASP A 292 15.76 -21.56 -1.43
C ASP A 292 14.79 -21.57 -0.24
N SER A 293 14.97 -22.56 0.64
CA SER A 293 14.22 -22.65 1.89
C SER A 293 14.79 -21.80 3.03
N SER A 294 15.99 -21.23 2.85
CA SER A 294 16.73 -20.49 3.90
C SER A 294 16.27 -19.04 4.08
N ARG A 295 15.40 -18.56 3.19
CA ARG A 295 14.88 -17.18 3.20
C ARG A 295 13.34 -17.17 3.26
N PRO A 296 12.73 -16.28 4.04
CA PRO A 296 11.29 -16.09 4.03
C PRO A 296 10.81 -15.45 2.74
N VAL A 297 9.54 -15.71 2.41
CA VAL A 297 8.84 -15.09 1.29
C VAL A 297 7.79 -14.12 1.84
N PHE A 298 7.80 -12.89 1.34
CA PHE A 298 6.93 -11.81 1.72
C PHE A 298 5.80 -11.63 0.70
N VAL A 299 4.64 -11.19 1.17
CA VAL A 299 3.54 -10.71 0.33
C VAL A 299 2.97 -9.43 0.91
N THR A 300 2.72 -8.43 0.06
CA THR A 300 1.94 -7.24 0.38
C THR A 300 0.54 -7.42 -0.18
N LEU A 301 -0.47 -7.33 0.65
CA LEU A 301 -1.89 -7.32 0.26
C LEU A 301 -2.42 -5.89 0.29
N THR A 302 -3.40 -5.60 -0.55
CA THR A 302 -4.17 -4.36 -0.42
C THR A 302 -5.06 -4.38 0.82
N GLY A 303 -5.65 -3.25 1.19
CA GLY A 303 -6.65 -3.18 2.27
C GLY A 303 -7.98 -3.88 1.96
N HIS A 304 -8.15 -4.55 0.80
CA HIS A 304 -9.45 -5.12 0.40
C HIS A 304 -9.88 -6.36 1.19
N PHE A 305 -9.01 -6.93 2.02
CA PHE A 305 -9.42 -7.94 3.00
C PHE A 305 -10.23 -7.33 4.15
N HIS A 306 -10.08 -6.03 4.40
CA HIS A 306 -10.82 -5.32 5.44
C HIS A 306 -12.25 -5.00 4.95
N PRO A 307 -13.31 -5.24 5.74
CA PRO A 307 -14.70 -5.03 5.32
C PRO A 307 -14.99 -3.62 4.78
N PHE A 308 -14.34 -2.61 5.34
CA PHE A 308 -14.50 -1.21 4.93
C PHE A 308 -14.03 -0.95 3.48
N PHE A 309 -12.93 -1.57 3.05
CA PHE A 309 -12.35 -1.38 1.71
C PHE A 309 -12.76 -2.47 0.72
N ASN A 310 -13.47 -3.48 1.17
CA ASN A 310 -13.77 -4.66 0.36
C ASN A 310 -14.44 -4.32 -0.98
N LYS A 311 -13.90 -4.87 -2.07
CA LYS A 311 -14.43 -4.79 -3.44
C LYS A 311 -14.84 -6.16 -3.99
N TYR A 312 -14.78 -7.20 -3.16
CA TYR A 312 -15.04 -8.58 -3.52
C TYR A 312 -16.35 -9.07 -2.89
N ASN A 313 -16.98 -10.08 -3.49
CA ASN A 313 -18.09 -10.75 -2.86
C ASN A 313 -17.62 -11.75 -1.77
N ALA A 314 -18.54 -12.25 -0.97
CA ALA A 314 -18.22 -13.14 0.16
C ALA A 314 -17.45 -14.41 -0.25
N ASP A 315 -17.71 -14.96 -1.45
CA ASP A 315 -17.00 -16.14 -1.93
C ASP A 315 -15.57 -15.81 -2.35
N GLN A 316 -15.36 -14.65 -2.94
CA GLN A 316 -14.03 -14.19 -3.33
C GLN A 316 -13.16 -13.86 -2.11
N LEU A 317 -13.73 -13.43 -0.98
CA LEU A 317 -12.98 -13.21 0.25
C LEU A 317 -12.28 -14.47 0.78
N LYS A 318 -12.76 -15.65 0.42
CA LYS A 318 -12.11 -16.94 0.74
C LYS A 318 -10.72 -17.09 0.10
N MET A 319 -10.31 -16.18 -0.78
CA MET A 319 -8.97 -16.17 -1.37
C MET A 319 -7.87 -15.75 -0.39
N TYR A 320 -8.18 -14.94 0.64
CA TYR A 320 -7.17 -14.40 1.56
C TYR A 320 -6.41 -15.46 2.36
N PRO A 321 -7.04 -16.49 2.93
CA PRO A 321 -6.32 -17.62 3.51
C PRO A 321 -5.34 -18.30 2.55
N GLU A 322 -5.64 -18.35 1.25
CA GLU A 322 -4.75 -18.94 0.25
C GLU A 322 -3.55 -18.04 -0.08
N TYR A 323 -3.73 -16.71 -0.13
CA TYR A 323 -2.60 -15.78 -0.24
C TYR A 323 -1.68 -15.87 0.97
N ILE A 324 -2.25 -15.97 2.17
CA ILE A 324 -1.49 -16.10 3.42
C ILE A 324 -0.66 -17.39 3.41
N LYS A 325 -1.19 -18.51 2.89
CA LYS A 325 -0.43 -19.76 2.72
C LYS A 325 0.75 -19.62 1.76
N ALA A 326 0.68 -18.66 0.85
CA ALA A 326 1.72 -18.40 -0.15
C ALA A 326 2.86 -17.49 0.36
N ALA A 327 2.94 -17.21 1.66
CA ALA A 327 3.98 -16.37 2.23
C ALA A 327 4.39 -16.83 3.63
N ASP A 328 5.62 -16.52 4.01
CA ASP A 328 6.13 -16.68 5.38
C ASP A 328 5.91 -15.39 6.20
N VAL A 329 5.85 -14.24 5.54
CA VAL A 329 5.63 -12.90 6.13
C VAL A 329 4.57 -12.17 5.32
N VAL A 330 3.54 -11.67 5.98
CA VAL A 330 2.37 -11.07 5.33
C VAL A 330 2.26 -9.58 5.68
N GLY A 331 2.01 -8.74 4.71
CA GLY A 331 1.83 -7.32 4.93
C GLY A 331 0.67 -6.74 4.16
N PHE A 332 0.38 -5.48 4.44
CA PHE A 332 -0.68 -4.75 3.77
C PHE A 332 -0.37 -3.26 3.65
N ASP A 333 -1.11 -2.60 2.76
CA ASP A 333 -1.09 -1.17 2.57
C ASP A 333 -2.50 -0.55 2.71
N ILE A 334 -2.69 0.19 3.77
CA ILE A 334 -3.83 1.07 4.01
C ILE A 334 -3.27 2.45 4.26
N TYR A 335 -3.55 3.41 3.37
CA TYR A 335 -3.04 4.77 3.39
C TYR A 335 -4.19 5.77 3.54
N PRO A 336 -4.70 6.02 4.75
CA PRO A 336 -5.88 6.83 4.98
C PRO A 336 -5.80 8.23 4.39
N ILE A 337 -4.67 8.90 4.55
CA ILE A 337 -4.47 10.28 4.12
C ILE A 337 -3.97 10.31 2.67
N TYR A 338 -2.87 9.62 2.38
CA TYR A 338 -2.27 9.60 1.07
C TYR A 338 -3.17 8.94 0.00
N GLY A 339 -3.78 7.80 0.33
CA GLY A 339 -4.61 7.02 -0.58
C GLY A 339 -6.02 7.55 -0.77
N TRP A 340 -6.63 8.11 0.29
CA TRP A 340 -8.03 8.52 0.28
C TRP A 340 -8.29 9.97 0.71
N ASN A 341 -7.28 10.71 1.16
CA ASN A 341 -7.41 12.09 1.67
C ASN A 341 -8.32 12.20 2.92
N LYS A 342 -8.30 11.15 3.79
CA LYS A 342 -9.20 10.94 4.93
C LYS A 342 -8.45 10.71 6.24
N PRO A 343 -7.92 11.76 6.89
CA PRO A 343 -7.23 11.61 8.19
C PRO A 343 -8.09 10.93 9.26
N GLU A 344 -9.42 11.09 9.19
CA GLU A 344 -10.38 10.46 10.09
C GLU A 344 -10.44 8.92 9.96
N TRP A 345 -9.83 8.35 8.90
CA TRP A 345 -9.74 6.91 8.70
C TRP A 345 -8.45 6.27 9.24
N ILE A 346 -7.63 7.04 9.95
CA ILE A 346 -6.34 6.57 10.47
C ILE A 346 -6.48 5.33 11.36
N HIS A 347 -7.59 5.19 12.09
CA HIS A 347 -7.91 4.02 12.90
C HIS A 347 -7.97 2.71 12.09
N LEU A 348 -8.20 2.77 10.78
CA LEU A 348 -8.25 1.59 9.92
C LEU A 348 -6.88 0.91 9.75
N VAL A 349 -5.78 1.59 10.04
CA VAL A 349 -4.44 0.95 10.12
C VAL A 349 -4.39 -0.02 11.30
N HIS A 350 -4.96 0.37 12.46
CA HIS A 350 -5.09 -0.50 13.63
C HIS A 350 -6.00 -1.71 13.33
N GLU A 351 -7.22 -1.46 12.84
CA GLU A 351 -8.21 -2.50 12.55
C GLU A 351 -7.72 -3.45 11.45
N GLY A 352 -7.06 -2.94 10.40
CA GLY A 352 -6.46 -3.74 9.34
C GLY A 352 -5.31 -4.61 9.84
N THR A 353 -4.48 -4.09 10.76
CA THR A 353 -3.44 -4.91 11.38
C THR A 353 -4.03 -6.04 12.21
N GLU A 354 -5.03 -5.76 13.03
CA GLU A 354 -5.72 -6.76 13.86
C GLU A 354 -6.25 -7.92 13.01
N LEU A 355 -7.03 -7.59 11.98
CA LEU A 355 -7.60 -8.59 11.07
C LEU A 355 -6.52 -9.43 10.37
N LEU A 356 -5.46 -8.78 9.89
CA LEU A 356 -4.41 -9.53 9.18
C LEU A 356 -3.59 -10.39 10.14
N VAL A 357 -3.31 -9.94 11.36
CA VAL A 357 -2.62 -10.73 12.40
C VAL A 357 -3.45 -11.95 12.78
N GLU A 358 -4.77 -11.80 12.92
CA GLU A 358 -5.67 -12.93 13.18
C GLU A 358 -5.64 -13.95 12.04
N MET A 359 -5.79 -13.50 10.79
CA MET A 359 -5.75 -14.37 9.60
C MET A 359 -4.39 -15.02 9.37
N ALA A 360 -3.30 -14.29 9.65
CA ALA A 360 -1.92 -14.76 9.42
C ALA A 360 -1.49 -15.83 10.44
N GLY A 361 -2.14 -15.89 11.61
CA GLY A 361 -1.81 -16.84 12.66
C GLY A 361 -0.39 -16.62 13.21
N PRO A 362 0.52 -17.62 13.13
CA PRO A 362 1.87 -17.47 13.68
C PRO A 362 2.84 -16.70 12.78
N ARG A 363 2.43 -16.22 11.61
CA ARG A 363 3.31 -15.50 10.67
C ARG A 363 3.55 -14.08 11.13
N PRO A 364 4.76 -13.54 10.91
CA PRO A 364 5.03 -12.11 11.03
C PRO A 364 4.07 -11.30 10.14
N VAL A 365 3.61 -10.16 10.68
CA VAL A 365 2.80 -9.20 9.94
C VAL A 365 3.52 -7.87 9.89
N TYR A 366 3.41 -7.16 8.75
CA TYR A 366 3.90 -5.79 8.60
C TYR A 366 2.84 -4.88 7.97
N ALA A 367 2.90 -3.60 8.33
CA ALA A 367 2.09 -2.55 7.73
C ALA A 367 2.98 -1.57 6.96
N TRP A 368 2.52 -1.15 5.78
CA TRP A 368 3.10 0.00 5.10
C TRP A 368 2.49 1.28 5.66
N ILE A 369 3.35 2.21 6.03
CA ILE A 369 3.00 3.49 6.67
C ILE A 369 3.19 4.62 5.66
N GLU A 370 2.19 5.48 5.52
CA GLU A 370 2.25 6.64 4.65
C GLU A 370 3.15 7.75 5.25
N THR A 371 3.78 8.56 4.39
CA THR A 371 4.80 9.51 4.86
C THR A 371 4.64 10.94 4.37
N SER A 372 3.80 11.17 3.37
CA SER A 372 3.70 12.47 2.69
C SER A 372 2.40 12.58 1.92
N LYS A 373 2.02 13.78 1.52
CA LYS A 373 1.05 14.00 0.44
C LYS A 373 1.73 13.95 -0.92
N GLY A 374 0.99 14.11 -1.99
CA GLY A 374 1.50 14.07 -3.37
C GLY A 374 1.02 12.83 -4.13
N SER A 375 -0.09 12.26 -3.69
CA SER A 375 -0.76 11.13 -4.34
C SER A 375 -1.28 11.51 -5.73
N ARG A 376 -1.26 10.56 -6.66
CA ARG A 376 -1.92 10.69 -7.97
C ARG A 376 -3.41 10.36 -7.95
N TRP A 377 -3.90 9.76 -6.85
CA TRP A 377 -5.27 9.24 -6.75
C TRP A 377 -6.24 10.18 -6.02
N THR A 378 -5.75 11.19 -5.28
CA THR A 378 -6.53 12.00 -4.33
C THR A 378 -6.73 13.46 -4.74
N GLY A 379 -6.93 13.72 -6.04
CA GLY A 379 -7.19 15.09 -6.52
C GLY A 379 -5.94 15.96 -6.65
N GLU A 380 -6.10 17.27 -6.75
CA GLU A 380 -4.99 18.20 -6.92
C GLU A 380 -4.18 18.37 -5.64
N LEU A 381 -2.88 18.63 -5.77
CA LEU A 381 -1.95 18.71 -4.63
C LEU A 381 -2.38 19.71 -3.55
N ALA A 382 -2.96 20.83 -3.96
CA ALA A 382 -3.44 21.87 -3.05
C ALA A 382 -4.64 21.42 -2.18
N GLU A 383 -5.39 20.42 -2.63
CA GLU A 383 -6.57 19.89 -1.93
C GLU A 383 -6.22 18.67 -1.04
N GLN A 384 -5.01 18.13 -1.21
CA GLN A 384 -4.57 16.98 -0.45
C GLN A 384 -4.19 17.34 0.99
N LYS A 385 -4.61 16.52 1.93
CA LYS A 385 -4.26 16.65 3.33
C LYS A 385 -2.80 16.27 3.57
N ASP A 386 -2.17 16.95 4.53
CA ASP A 386 -0.81 16.63 4.93
C ASP A 386 -0.77 15.40 5.83
N VAL A 387 0.14 14.48 5.54
CA VAL A 387 0.55 13.46 6.52
C VAL A 387 1.49 14.15 7.51
N LYS A 388 1.07 14.20 8.78
CA LYS A 388 1.81 14.88 9.86
C LYS A 388 2.72 13.90 10.61
N PRO A 389 3.78 14.37 11.30
CA PRO A 389 4.60 13.54 12.19
C PRO A 389 3.78 12.72 13.20
N THR A 390 2.71 13.30 13.76
CA THR A 390 1.82 12.62 14.71
C THR A 390 1.05 11.47 14.06
N HIS A 391 0.63 11.60 12.78
CA HIS A 391 -0.03 10.53 12.04
C HIS A 391 0.93 9.34 11.86
N ILE A 392 2.15 9.60 11.37
CA ILE A 392 3.17 8.56 11.16
C ILE A 392 3.47 7.81 12.46
N ARG A 393 3.66 8.55 13.56
CA ARG A 393 3.90 7.94 14.86
C ARG A 393 2.74 7.06 15.31
N ALA A 394 1.51 7.57 15.19
CA ALA A 394 0.31 6.83 15.56
C ALA A 394 0.15 5.55 14.72
N GLU A 395 0.29 5.61 13.40
CA GLU A 395 0.17 4.44 12.52
C GLU A 395 1.21 3.36 12.83
N VAL A 396 2.48 3.75 13.07
CA VAL A 396 3.53 2.80 13.46
C VAL A 396 3.15 2.06 14.76
N TRP A 397 2.68 2.80 15.77
CA TRP A 397 2.35 2.19 17.05
C TRP A 397 0.99 1.47 17.05
N MET A 398 0.02 1.90 16.24
CA MET A 398 -1.21 1.14 15.97
C MET A 398 -0.87 -0.25 15.41
N ALA A 399 0.02 -0.32 14.42
CA ALA A 399 0.45 -1.58 13.85
C ALA A 399 1.19 -2.45 14.90
N ILE A 400 2.15 -1.88 15.64
CA ILE A 400 2.90 -2.62 16.67
C ILE A 400 1.99 -3.10 17.79
N CYS A 401 1.07 -2.27 18.30
CA CYS A 401 0.14 -2.65 19.35
C CYS A 401 -0.77 -3.82 18.92
N ARG A 402 -1.06 -3.94 17.65
CA ARG A 402 -1.84 -5.08 17.10
C ARG A 402 -0.98 -6.25 16.60
N GLY A 403 0.29 -6.27 16.97
CA GLY A 403 1.16 -7.43 16.80
C GLY A 403 1.92 -7.47 15.49
N ALA A 404 2.04 -6.34 14.76
CA ALA A 404 3.00 -6.22 13.68
C ALA A 404 4.43 -6.33 14.24
N THR A 405 5.25 -7.15 13.59
CA THR A 405 6.65 -7.39 13.97
C THR A 405 7.64 -6.87 12.93
N ALA A 406 7.14 -6.11 11.98
CA ALA A 406 7.87 -5.32 11.01
C ALA A 406 6.99 -4.13 10.56
N ILE A 407 7.62 -3.08 10.05
CA ILE A 407 6.96 -1.96 9.40
C ILE A 407 7.69 -1.58 8.12
N GLY A 408 7.01 -0.88 7.24
CA GLY A 408 7.63 -0.28 6.06
C GLY A 408 7.05 1.10 5.80
N TYR A 409 7.82 1.94 5.12
CA TYR A 409 7.40 3.28 4.74
C TYR A 409 7.17 3.37 3.24
N PHE A 410 5.99 3.87 2.87
CA PHE A 410 5.68 4.27 1.52
C PHE A 410 6.07 5.74 1.34
N THR A 411 7.17 5.97 0.63
CA THR A 411 7.83 7.29 0.53
C THR A 411 7.65 7.97 -0.82
N HIS A 412 6.89 7.36 -1.73
CA HIS A 412 6.70 7.84 -3.09
C HIS A 412 5.72 9.02 -3.15
N VAL A 413 6.05 10.00 -4.00
CA VAL A 413 5.14 11.09 -4.38
C VAL A 413 5.07 11.19 -5.89
N TRP A 414 3.92 11.56 -6.42
CA TRP A 414 3.69 11.78 -7.86
C TRP A 414 3.46 13.26 -8.20
N LYS A 415 3.00 14.05 -7.23
CA LYS A 415 2.71 15.47 -7.42
C LYS A 415 3.60 16.33 -6.51
N PRO A 416 4.15 17.46 -7.01
CA PRO A 416 4.04 17.99 -8.37
C PRO A 416 4.88 17.23 -9.41
N GLY A 417 5.75 16.33 -8.98
CA GLY A 417 6.60 15.49 -9.82
C GLY A 417 6.95 14.19 -9.11
N TYR A 418 7.31 13.17 -9.87
CA TYR A 418 7.61 11.86 -9.30
C TYR A 418 8.94 11.86 -8.53
N SER A 419 8.90 11.33 -7.31
CA SER A 419 10.06 10.99 -6.48
C SER A 419 9.80 9.71 -5.72
N GLN A 420 10.78 8.81 -5.65
CA GLN A 420 10.69 7.61 -4.80
C GLN A 420 10.89 7.93 -3.32
N PHE A 421 11.54 9.05 -3.01
CA PHE A 421 11.72 9.51 -1.64
C PHE A 421 11.30 10.98 -1.53
N GLY A 422 9.98 11.21 -1.44
CA GLY A 422 9.36 12.53 -1.36
C GLY A 422 8.97 12.95 0.07
N VAL A 423 9.61 12.37 1.09
CA VAL A 423 9.29 12.62 2.50
C VAL A 423 9.70 14.04 2.90
N PRO A 424 8.78 14.88 3.42
CA PRO A 424 9.10 16.22 3.92
C PRO A 424 10.12 16.20 5.09
N ALA A 425 10.88 17.28 5.27
CA ALA A 425 11.94 17.36 6.27
C ALA A 425 11.45 17.05 7.70
N ALA A 426 10.33 17.62 8.11
CA ALA A 426 9.74 17.36 9.43
C ALA A 426 9.33 15.89 9.62
N ASN A 427 8.79 15.25 8.57
CA ASN A 427 8.43 13.85 8.61
C ASN A 427 9.67 12.94 8.61
N ARG A 428 10.75 13.31 7.91
CA ARG A 428 12.04 12.59 7.99
C ARG A 428 12.62 12.60 9.38
N GLU A 429 12.58 13.74 10.05
CA GLU A 429 13.03 13.87 11.43
C GLU A 429 12.20 12.99 12.36
N ALA A 430 10.87 13.05 12.26
CA ALA A 430 9.96 12.20 13.04
C ALA A 430 10.22 10.71 12.80
N ILE A 431 10.32 10.28 11.53
CA ILE A 431 10.63 8.90 11.15
C ILE A 431 11.96 8.47 11.77
N THR A 432 12.98 9.33 11.76
CA THR A 432 14.29 9.03 12.36
C THR A 432 14.17 8.77 13.87
N GLN A 433 13.38 9.59 14.57
CA GLN A 433 13.14 9.44 16.02
C GLN A 433 12.30 8.18 16.31
N ILE A 434 11.23 7.95 15.55
CA ILE A 434 10.37 6.76 15.68
C ILE A 434 11.20 5.48 15.44
N ASN A 435 11.99 5.43 14.39
CA ASN A 435 12.81 4.28 14.06
C ASN A 435 13.92 4.02 15.09
N ALA A 436 14.50 5.09 15.67
CA ALA A 436 15.44 4.97 16.80
C ALA A 436 14.76 4.34 18.01
N GLN A 437 13.54 4.78 18.33
CA GLN A 437 12.75 4.25 19.45
C GLN A 437 12.37 2.78 19.18
N VAL A 438 11.82 2.46 18.01
CA VAL A 438 11.45 1.09 17.64
C VAL A 438 12.67 0.16 17.65
N THR A 439 13.80 0.58 17.08
CA THR A 439 15.03 -0.24 17.07
C THR A 439 15.52 -0.53 18.49
N ARG A 440 15.53 0.47 19.36
CA ARG A 440 15.93 0.31 20.76
C ARG A 440 14.97 -0.58 21.54
N LEU A 441 13.67 -0.48 21.27
CA LEU A 441 12.63 -1.25 21.95
C LEU A 441 12.30 -2.58 21.26
N ALA A 442 12.86 -2.88 20.10
CA ALA A 442 12.62 -4.13 19.38
C ALA A 442 12.82 -5.39 20.25
N PRO A 443 13.84 -5.49 21.13
CA PRO A 443 13.95 -6.64 22.03
C PRO A 443 12.76 -6.79 23.01
N ALA A 444 12.11 -5.70 23.38
CA ALA A 444 10.91 -5.73 24.21
C ALA A 444 9.64 -5.98 23.39
N ILE A 445 9.49 -5.32 22.24
CA ILE A 445 8.36 -5.54 21.30
C ILE A 445 8.28 -7.02 20.89
N LEU A 446 9.41 -7.64 20.62
CA LEU A 446 9.54 -9.06 20.25
C LEU A 446 9.73 -9.98 21.47
N GLY A 447 9.53 -9.45 22.67
CA GLY A 447 9.64 -10.19 23.94
C GLY A 447 8.50 -11.16 24.18
N ASP A 448 8.53 -11.78 25.34
CA ASP A 448 7.56 -12.78 25.73
C ASP A 448 6.21 -12.15 26.14
N GLU A 449 5.12 -12.89 25.97
CA GLU A 449 3.82 -12.49 26.52
C GLU A 449 3.89 -12.47 28.05
N PRO A 450 3.31 -11.47 28.73
CA PRO A 450 3.25 -11.47 30.18
C PRO A 450 2.33 -12.58 30.70
N GLU A 451 2.68 -13.17 31.82
CA GLU A 451 1.80 -14.14 32.53
C GLU A 451 0.60 -13.45 33.23
N ARG A 452 0.59 -12.13 33.26
CA ARG A 452 -0.41 -11.28 33.90
C ARG A 452 -1.28 -10.54 32.90
N THR A 453 -2.51 -10.27 33.27
CA THR A 453 -3.44 -9.50 32.44
C THR A 453 -3.08 -8.02 32.47
N VAL A 454 -3.04 -7.41 31.27
CA VAL A 454 -2.93 -5.95 31.09
C VAL A 454 -4.07 -5.49 30.22
N SER A 455 -4.77 -4.43 30.64
CA SER A 455 -5.82 -3.81 29.85
C SER A 455 -5.79 -2.30 29.95
N ILE A 456 -6.32 -1.61 28.94
CA ILE A 456 -6.45 -0.16 28.92
C ILE A 456 -7.86 0.24 28.54
N ARG A 457 -8.38 1.28 29.19
CA ARG A 457 -9.67 1.86 28.84
C ARG A 457 -9.65 3.37 29.06
N GLY A 458 -10.22 4.10 28.13
CA GLY A 458 -10.45 5.52 28.22
C GLY A 458 -11.82 5.86 28.79
N GLU A 459 -11.98 7.09 29.24
CA GLU A 459 -13.28 7.66 29.53
C GLU A 459 -14.10 7.84 28.24
N LYS A 460 -15.42 7.92 28.35
CA LYS A 460 -16.35 8.22 27.25
C LYS A 460 -16.19 7.32 26.01
N ALA A 461 -15.79 6.07 26.21
CA ALA A 461 -15.60 5.10 25.11
C ALA A 461 -14.62 5.57 24.02
N VAL A 462 -13.57 6.33 24.37
CA VAL A 462 -12.46 6.64 23.48
C VAL A 462 -11.69 5.36 23.17
N LYS A 463 -11.35 5.14 21.90
CA LYS A 463 -10.67 3.94 21.44
C LYS A 463 -9.18 3.99 21.82
N LEU A 464 -8.79 3.14 22.75
CA LEU A 464 -7.40 2.91 23.17
C LEU A 464 -7.03 1.46 22.98
N ASP A 465 -5.75 1.21 22.73
CA ASP A 465 -5.20 -0.14 22.70
C ASP A 465 -3.83 -0.21 23.36
N ALA A 466 -3.46 -1.40 23.84
CA ALA A 466 -2.18 -1.65 24.46
C ALA A 466 -1.66 -3.06 24.18
N LEU A 467 -0.37 -3.14 23.80
CA LEU A 467 0.40 -4.36 23.77
C LEU A 467 1.28 -4.45 25.00
N ALA A 468 1.21 -5.55 25.73
CA ALA A 468 2.08 -5.82 26.86
C ALA A 468 3.10 -6.91 26.52
N LYS A 469 4.36 -6.74 26.91
CA LYS A 469 5.47 -7.68 26.71
C LYS A 469 6.40 -7.72 27.90
N CYS A 470 7.00 -8.88 28.14
CA CYS A 470 8.04 -9.05 29.17
C CYS A 470 9.42 -9.18 28.54
N LYS A 471 10.38 -8.48 29.12
CA LYS A 471 11.79 -8.60 28.73
C LYS A 471 12.72 -8.34 29.92
N ASN A 472 13.60 -9.28 30.21
CA ASN A 472 14.63 -9.16 31.27
C ASN A 472 14.08 -8.83 32.65
N GLY A 473 12.91 -9.33 33.02
CA GLY A 473 12.26 -9.04 34.31
C GLY A 473 11.55 -7.69 34.38
N GLU A 474 11.35 -7.04 33.26
CA GLU A 474 10.57 -5.81 33.13
C GLU A 474 9.32 -6.06 32.26
N LEU A 475 8.21 -5.40 32.64
CA LEU A 475 6.99 -5.33 31.83
C LEU A 475 7.03 -4.05 31.01
N TYR A 476 6.82 -4.19 29.72
CA TYR A 476 6.63 -3.08 28.79
C TYR A 476 5.18 -3.05 28.33
N ILE A 477 4.57 -1.87 28.35
CA ILE A 477 3.21 -1.65 27.85
C ILE A 477 3.28 -0.55 26.79
N PHE A 478 2.98 -0.90 25.56
CA PHE A 478 2.92 0.01 24.42
C PHE A 478 1.47 0.39 24.20
N ALA A 479 1.11 1.65 24.39
CA ALA A 479 -0.27 2.09 24.34
C ALA A 479 -0.50 3.20 23.33
N VAL A 480 -1.65 3.20 22.64
CA VAL A 480 -2.00 4.14 21.61
C VAL A 480 -3.46 4.57 21.70
N ASN A 481 -3.71 5.87 21.51
CA ASN A 481 -5.05 6.40 21.26
C ASN A 481 -5.28 6.39 19.73
N TYR A 482 -6.22 5.54 19.29
CA TYR A 482 -6.56 5.41 17.87
C TYR A 482 -8.02 5.82 17.56
N ASP A 483 -8.60 6.66 18.42
CA ASP A 483 -9.98 7.11 18.27
C ASP A 483 -10.18 7.93 16.99
N GLU A 484 -11.12 7.51 16.14
CA GLU A 484 -11.43 8.16 14.86
C GLU A 484 -11.99 9.57 15.01
N SER A 485 -12.53 9.91 16.18
CA SER A 485 -13.04 11.25 16.50
C SER A 485 -11.95 12.17 17.05
N LEU A 486 -10.71 11.71 17.13
CA LEU A 486 -9.56 12.46 17.60
C LEU A 486 -9.80 13.11 18.97
N ARG A 487 -10.29 12.33 19.92
CA ARG A 487 -10.58 12.78 21.29
C ARG A 487 -9.43 12.50 22.23
N GLU A 488 -9.19 13.41 23.16
CA GLU A 488 -8.38 13.17 24.36
C GLU A 488 -9.16 12.36 25.42
N THR A 489 -8.45 11.65 26.26
CA THR A 489 -9.06 10.92 27.38
C THR A 489 -8.08 10.68 28.51
N GLN A 490 -8.57 10.65 29.75
CA GLN A 490 -7.88 9.94 30.80
C GLN A 490 -8.02 8.45 30.57
N ALA A 491 -6.90 7.74 30.59
CA ALA A 491 -6.84 6.30 30.42
C ALA A 491 -6.46 5.63 31.73
N ARG A 492 -7.22 4.61 32.09
CA ARG A 492 -6.89 3.68 33.18
C ARG A 492 -6.21 2.45 32.57
N VAL A 493 -4.96 2.23 32.98
CA VAL A 493 -4.19 1.04 32.61
C VAL A 493 -4.22 0.09 33.81
N GLU A 494 -4.89 -1.04 33.63
CA GLU A 494 -5.00 -2.09 34.65
C GLU A 494 -3.89 -3.12 34.41
N VAL A 495 -3.16 -3.45 35.45
CA VAL A 495 -2.04 -4.42 35.43
C VAL A 495 -2.22 -5.37 36.62
N GLU A 496 -2.53 -6.62 36.31
CA GLU A 496 -2.73 -7.63 37.35
C GLU A 496 -1.48 -7.77 38.25
N GLY A 497 -1.70 -7.63 39.56
CA GLY A 497 -0.63 -7.79 40.56
C GLY A 497 0.40 -6.65 40.61
N ILE A 498 0.12 -5.49 40.01
CA ILE A 498 0.94 -4.31 40.29
C ILE A 498 0.59 -3.78 41.70
N PRO A 499 1.56 -3.62 42.60
CA PRO A 499 1.28 -3.07 43.94
C PRO A 499 1.01 -1.56 43.84
N ALA A 500 0.36 -1.02 44.87
CA ALA A 500 0.29 0.42 45.08
C ALA A 500 1.70 0.99 45.26
N LEU A 501 1.89 2.24 44.79
CA LEU A 501 3.14 2.98 44.84
C LEU A 501 4.30 2.38 44.03
N ALA A 502 4.00 1.47 43.07
CA ALA A 502 5.00 1.03 42.09
C ALA A 502 5.33 2.17 41.14
N GLU A 503 6.59 2.26 40.79
CA GLU A 503 7.10 3.25 39.84
C GLU A 503 6.86 2.76 38.41
N VAL A 504 6.10 3.53 37.64
CA VAL A 504 5.82 3.32 36.22
C VAL A 504 6.59 4.38 35.43
N CYS A 505 7.73 4.00 34.86
CA CYS A 505 8.52 4.89 34.01
C CYS A 505 7.82 5.07 32.66
N VAL A 506 7.57 6.31 32.23
CA VAL A 506 7.09 6.62 30.88
C VAL A 506 8.29 6.85 29.98
N VAL A 507 8.51 5.92 29.07
CA VAL A 507 9.73 5.84 28.26
C VAL A 507 9.82 7.02 27.30
N ASP A 508 10.97 7.73 27.29
CA ASP A 508 11.27 8.92 26.48
C ASP A 508 10.42 10.16 26.79
N GLU A 509 9.79 10.22 27.98
CA GLU A 509 8.98 11.38 28.40
C GLU A 509 9.47 12.04 29.68
N ASP A 510 10.63 11.63 30.19
CA ASP A 510 11.26 12.18 31.43
C ASP A 510 10.28 12.31 32.62
N ARG A 511 9.33 11.38 32.72
CA ARG A 511 8.33 11.33 33.79
C ARG A 511 8.05 9.92 34.30
N THR A 512 7.57 9.87 35.52
CA THR A 512 7.17 8.65 36.20
C THR A 512 5.75 8.81 36.74
N ILE A 513 4.97 7.76 36.69
CA ILE A 513 3.63 7.68 37.28
C ILE A 513 3.73 6.75 38.48
N THR A 514 3.06 7.09 39.57
CA THR A 514 2.90 6.19 40.72
C THR A 514 1.62 5.39 40.56
N SER A 515 1.70 4.06 40.65
CA SER A 515 0.53 3.22 40.55
C SER A 515 -0.35 3.28 41.81
N GLU A 516 -1.63 3.04 41.65
CA GLU A 516 -2.53 2.56 42.65
C GLU A 516 -2.53 1.01 42.66
N GLU A 517 -3.24 0.38 43.61
CA GLU A 517 -3.33 -1.08 43.64
C GLU A 517 -4.07 -1.59 42.38
N GLY A 518 -3.36 -2.32 41.54
CA GLY A 518 -3.90 -2.91 40.33
C GLY A 518 -3.93 -2.01 39.09
N PHE A 519 -3.61 -0.71 39.19
CA PHE A 519 -3.69 0.19 38.01
C PHE A 519 -2.85 1.49 38.16
N PHE A 520 -2.76 2.22 37.06
CA PHE A 520 -2.36 3.62 37.02
C PHE A 520 -3.19 4.40 35.98
N VAL A 521 -3.14 5.73 36.04
CA VAL A 521 -3.90 6.62 35.16
C VAL A 521 -2.93 7.56 34.41
N ASP A 522 -3.20 7.78 33.13
CA ASP A 522 -2.46 8.73 32.29
C ASP A 522 -3.39 9.47 31.32
N LEU A 523 -2.95 10.64 30.83
CA LEU A 523 -3.69 11.42 29.85
C LEU A 523 -3.23 11.05 28.43
N PHE A 524 -4.17 10.74 27.57
CA PHE A 524 -3.93 10.47 26.14
C PHE A 524 -4.55 11.56 25.29
N ASP A 525 -3.70 12.42 24.71
CA ASP A 525 -4.10 13.32 23.66
C ASP A 525 -4.55 12.55 22.40
N PRO A 526 -5.22 13.19 21.43
CA PRO A 526 -5.53 12.58 20.15
C PRO A 526 -4.28 12.00 19.49
N LEU A 527 -4.33 10.72 19.11
CA LEU A 527 -3.23 9.96 18.51
C LEU A 527 -1.97 9.84 19.39
N ALA A 528 -2.10 10.09 20.70
CA ALA A 528 -0.99 9.91 21.63
C ALA A 528 -0.51 8.46 21.69
N VAL A 529 0.78 8.32 21.87
CA VAL A 529 1.45 7.03 22.10
C VAL A 529 2.29 7.15 23.35
N HIS A 530 2.03 6.33 24.35
CA HIS A 530 2.82 6.23 25.56
C HIS A 530 3.37 4.81 25.73
N ILE A 531 4.59 4.72 26.21
CA ILE A 531 5.28 3.45 26.43
C ILE A 531 5.67 3.40 27.90
N TYR A 532 5.16 2.41 28.61
CA TYR A 532 5.42 2.24 30.02
C TYR A 532 6.40 1.11 30.27
N ARG A 533 7.25 1.28 31.27
CA ARG A 533 8.17 0.26 31.76
C ARG A 533 8.02 0.12 33.26
N ILE A 534 7.81 -1.11 33.71
CA ILE A 534 7.56 -1.46 35.10
C ILE A 534 8.51 -2.59 35.49
N GLY A 535 9.31 -2.40 36.55
CA GLY A 535 10.11 -3.47 37.13
C GLY A 535 9.20 -4.52 37.78
N LEU A 536 9.34 -5.78 37.37
CA LEU A 536 8.63 -6.88 38.02
C LEU A 536 9.43 -7.35 39.21
N ALA A 537 8.86 -7.29 40.42
CA ALA A 537 9.43 -7.96 41.59
C ALA A 537 9.62 -9.44 41.27
N LYS A 538 10.80 -9.98 41.61
CA LYS A 538 11.11 -11.41 41.42
C LYS A 538 10.26 -12.26 42.36
#